data_b23e3c468ea31449fb64f17ec886975d
#
_entry.id   b23e3c468ea31449fb64f17ec886975d
#
_cell.length_a   1.000
_cell.length_b   1.000
_cell.length_c   1.000
_cell.angle_alpha   90.00
_cell.angle_beta   90.00
_cell.angle_gamma   90.00
#
_symmetry.space_group_name_H-M   'P 1'
#
loop_
_entity.id
_entity.type
_entity.pdbx_description
1 polymer ?
#
loop_
_entity_poly.entity_id
_entity_poly.type
_entity_poly.pdbx_seq_one_letter_code
_entity_poly.pdbx_strand_id
1 'polypeptide(L)'
;MQITPEEIAETLAMVSKQHLDIRTITLGLNLRGCTHEDVNVMARKVYDRMTTAAEKLVPTAEQLEREYGIPIVNKRISVTPIAEICAATQATDLSPIAIAMDKAGKEVGVDFVGGFSALVHKGASRADNNLMESIPAALAATDNVCASVNVGSTRAGINMDAAFKMAGIIKQAAEATKDKQCIGAGKLVVFCNAVEDNPFMAGAFHGSGEADAVVNVGVSGPGVVNNVLRNMPKDADMTSIAVAIKATAFKITRAGELMSREASRRLGVQKGILDLSLAPTPAEGDSVAEILEAIGVGQCGGPGTTAALAMLNDAVKKGGVMASSSVGGLSGAFIPVSEDAGMIRAAESGALRLEKLEAMTCVCSVGLDMIAIPGDTSVEAIFGIIADECAIGMINNKTTAVRLIPAIGKKVGDKLDFGGLLGYAPVMPVNEYAGTVFAHRGGRMPAPLNSLKN
;
A
#
# COMPACT_ATOMS: atom_id res chain seq x y z
N MET A 1 -16.85 -13.41 -28.03
CA MET A 1 -15.43 -13.85 -28.09
C MET A 1 -15.46 -15.33 -27.71
N GLN A 2 -15.06 -16.24 -28.62
CA GLN A 2 -14.97 -17.65 -28.28
C GLN A 2 -13.68 -17.86 -27.47
N ILE A 3 -13.81 -18.46 -26.29
CA ILE A 3 -12.67 -18.84 -25.45
C ILE A 3 -12.16 -20.19 -25.96
N THR A 4 -10.88 -20.30 -26.26
CA THR A 4 -10.27 -21.55 -26.72
C THR A 4 -9.93 -22.45 -25.54
N PRO A 5 -9.82 -23.79 -25.77
CA PRO A 5 -9.36 -24.71 -24.71
C PRO A 5 -8.00 -24.35 -24.13
N GLU A 6 -7.11 -23.80 -24.95
CA GLU A 6 -5.78 -23.35 -24.55
C GLU A 6 -5.87 -22.15 -23.58
N GLU A 7 -6.75 -21.19 -23.83
CA GLU A 7 -6.98 -20.03 -22.94
C GLU A 7 -7.55 -20.46 -21.59
N ILE A 8 -8.43 -21.48 -21.58
CA ILE A 8 -8.95 -22.07 -20.33
C ILE A 8 -7.81 -22.74 -19.54
N ALA A 9 -7.01 -23.57 -20.21
CA ALA A 9 -5.89 -24.27 -19.58
C ALA A 9 -4.85 -23.27 -19.02
N GLU A 10 -4.57 -22.20 -19.75
CA GLU A 10 -3.68 -21.13 -19.30
C GLU A 10 -4.21 -20.44 -18.05
N THR A 11 -5.50 -20.07 -18.03
CA THR A 11 -6.13 -19.43 -16.87
C THR A 11 -6.08 -20.34 -15.64
N LEU A 12 -6.36 -21.63 -15.79
CA LEU A 12 -6.24 -22.60 -14.72
C LEU A 12 -4.81 -22.72 -14.21
N ALA A 13 -3.82 -22.70 -15.09
CA ALA A 13 -2.41 -22.73 -14.70
C ALA A 13 -1.99 -21.47 -13.94
N MET A 14 -2.48 -20.28 -14.38
CA MET A 14 -2.21 -19.02 -13.68
C MET A 14 -2.67 -19.06 -12.22
N VAL A 15 -3.86 -19.60 -11.96
CA VAL A 15 -4.40 -19.71 -10.60
C VAL A 15 -3.72 -20.84 -9.81
N SER A 16 -3.67 -22.08 -10.38
CA SER A 16 -3.29 -23.28 -9.62
C SER A 16 -1.79 -23.44 -9.40
N LYS A 17 -0.95 -22.80 -10.25
CA LYS A 17 0.52 -23.01 -10.27
C LYS A 17 1.33 -21.71 -10.22
N GLN A 18 0.74 -20.56 -10.55
CA GLN A 18 1.48 -19.32 -10.78
C GLN A 18 1.01 -18.19 -9.85
N HIS A 19 0.25 -18.51 -8.80
CA HIS A 19 -0.19 -17.60 -7.75
C HIS A 19 -0.98 -16.37 -8.23
N LEU A 20 -1.79 -16.49 -9.32
CA LEU A 20 -2.78 -15.47 -9.64
C LEU A 20 -3.81 -15.40 -8.54
N ASP A 21 -3.98 -14.23 -7.94
CA ASP A 21 -5.00 -13.99 -6.93
C ASP A 21 -5.73 -12.64 -7.13
N ILE A 22 -6.93 -12.54 -6.57
CA ILE A 22 -7.53 -11.26 -6.22
C ILE A 22 -6.98 -10.91 -4.85
N ARG A 23 -5.98 -10.02 -4.84
CA ARG A 23 -5.29 -9.66 -3.61
C ARG A 23 -6.24 -9.03 -2.61
N THR A 24 -7.24 -8.26 -3.08
CA THR A 24 -8.22 -7.65 -2.21
C THR A 24 -9.51 -7.28 -2.94
N ILE A 25 -10.64 -7.42 -2.24
CA ILE A 25 -11.88 -6.70 -2.51
C ILE A 25 -12.07 -5.70 -1.38
N THR A 26 -12.06 -4.41 -1.70
CA THR A 26 -12.14 -3.31 -0.73
C THR A 26 -13.42 -2.52 -0.93
N LEU A 27 -14.26 -2.44 0.08
CA LEU A 27 -15.45 -1.60 0.10
C LEU A 27 -15.07 -0.21 0.66
N GLY A 28 -15.12 0.79 -0.19
CA GLY A 28 -14.98 2.20 0.19
C GLY A 28 -16.30 2.75 0.72
N LEU A 29 -16.29 3.41 1.87
CA LEU A 29 -17.49 3.93 2.54
C LEU A 29 -17.37 5.40 2.91
N ASN A 30 -18.37 6.18 2.51
CA ASN A 30 -18.54 7.55 2.97
C ASN A 30 -19.06 7.59 4.42
N LEU A 31 -18.29 8.24 5.30
CA LEU A 31 -18.61 8.41 6.71
C LEU A 31 -19.02 9.84 7.10
N ARG A 32 -19.17 10.76 6.14
CA ARG A 32 -19.50 12.16 6.46
C ARG A 32 -20.81 12.32 7.24
N GLY A 33 -21.80 11.45 7.01
CA GLY A 33 -23.04 11.39 7.79
C GLY A 33 -22.86 10.95 9.25
N CYS A 34 -21.67 10.46 9.63
CA CYS A 34 -21.35 10.07 10.99
C CYS A 34 -20.87 11.22 11.87
N THR A 35 -20.58 12.39 11.30
CA THR A 35 -20.08 13.58 12.02
C THR A 35 -20.94 13.89 13.25
N HIS A 36 -20.29 14.18 14.38
CA HIS A 36 -20.92 14.56 15.62
C HIS A 36 -19.92 15.29 16.54
N GLU A 37 -20.42 16.16 17.45
CA GLU A 37 -19.57 16.87 18.42
C GLU A 37 -19.01 15.96 19.53
N ASP A 38 -19.77 14.96 19.95
CA ASP A 38 -19.36 13.91 20.89
C ASP A 38 -18.68 12.78 20.11
N VAL A 39 -17.43 12.51 20.46
CA VAL A 39 -16.59 11.47 19.81
C VAL A 39 -17.15 10.07 20.02
N ASN A 40 -17.83 9.78 21.15
CA ASN A 40 -18.40 8.46 21.42
C ASN A 40 -19.68 8.21 20.60
N VAL A 41 -20.49 9.26 20.40
CA VAL A 41 -21.64 9.20 19.48
C VAL A 41 -21.17 9.02 18.05
N MET A 42 -20.11 9.76 17.64
CA MET A 42 -19.47 9.61 16.32
C MET A 42 -18.96 8.18 16.13
N ALA A 43 -18.22 7.63 17.09
CA ALA A 43 -17.70 6.27 17.06
C ALA A 43 -18.82 5.23 16.87
N ARG A 44 -19.95 5.38 17.57
CA ARG A 44 -21.13 4.50 17.39
C ARG A 44 -21.71 4.61 15.99
N LYS A 45 -21.89 5.82 15.46
CA LYS A 45 -22.38 6.02 14.08
C LYS A 45 -21.44 5.39 13.05
N VAL A 46 -20.13 5.50 13.24
CA VAL A 46 -19.11 4.85 12.37
C VAL A 46 -19.28 3.34 12.41
N TYR A 47 -19.38 2.76 13.60
CA TYR A 47 -19.60 1.33 13.76
C TYR A 47 -20.89 0.87 13.06
N ASP A 48 -22.03 1.52 13.32
CA ASP A 48 -23.33 1.18 12.74
C ASP A 48 -23.30 1.29 11.20
N ARG A 49 -22.69 2.35 10.67
CA ARG A 49 -22.55 2.55 9.22
C ARG A 49 -21.71 1.47 8.57
N MET A 50 -20.59 1.11 9.17
CA MET A 50 -19.68 0.10 8.64
C MET A 50 -20.32 -1.30 8.67
N THR A 51 -20.90 -1.70 9.79
CA THR A 51 -21.50 -3.03 9.92
C THR A 51 -22.69 -3.21 8.96
N THR A 52 -23.56 -2.20 8.85
CA THR A 52 -24.70 -2.23 7.93
C THR A 52 -24.26 -2.29 6.46
N ALA A 53 -23.30 -1.46 6.07
CA ALA A 53 -22.89 -1.37 4.67
C ALA A 53 -22.06 -2.56 4.20
N ALA A 54 -21.26 -3.15 5.08
CA ALA A 54 -20.33 -4.24 4.75
C ALA A 54 -20.88 -5.64 5.07
N GLU A 55 -22.11 -5.78 5.56
CA GLU A 55 -22.74 -7.07 5.93
C GLU A 55 -22.56 -8.15 4.86
N LYS A 56 -22.68 -7.79 3.59
CA LYS A 56 -22.62 -8.71 2.45
C LYS A 56 -21.23 -8.85 1.83
N LEU A 57 -20.23 -8.09 2.28
CA LEU A 57 -18.92 -8.04 1.61
C LEU A 57 -18.22 -9.40 1.64
N VAL A 58 -18.01 -9.96 2.83
CA VAL A 58 -17.30 -11.23 3.01
C VAL A 58 -18.06 -12.40 2.36
N PRO A 59 -19.37 -12.59 2.61
CA PRO A 59 -20.15 -13.65 1.95
C PRO A 59 -20.11 -13.55 0.42
N THR A 60 -20.15 -12.34 -0.14
CA THR A 60 -20.06 -12.12 -1.59
C THR A 60 -18.69 -12.52 -2.12
N ALA A 61 -17.62 -12.12 -1.44
CA ALA A 61 -16.25 -12.46 -1.84
C ALA A 61 -16.03 -13.99 -1.81
N GLU A 62 -16.46 -14.67 -0.77
CA GLU A 62 -16.36 -16.12 -0.65
C GLU A 62 -17.18 -16.85 -1.72
N GLN A 63 -18.36 -16.34 -2.07
CA GLN A 63 -19.16 -16.89 -3.15
C GLN A 63 -18.46 -16.72 -4.51
N LEU A 64 -17.88 -15.55 -4.79
CA LEU A 64 -17.11 -15.28 -6.00
C LEU A 64 -15.90 -16.24 -6.09
N GLU A 65 -15.17 -16.40 -5.01
CA GLU A 65 -14.02 -17.32 -4.95
C GLU A 65 -14.43 -18.75 -5.29
N ARG A 66 -15.53 -19.25 -4.71
CA ARG A 66 -16.03 -20.59 -5.01
C ARG A 66 -16.51 -20.77 -6.46
N GLU A 67 -17.19 -19.76 -7.02
CA GLU A 67 -17.74 -19.83 -8.37
C GLU A 67 -16.70 -19.71 -9.47
N TYR A 68 -15.72 -18.85 -9.28
CA TYR A 68 -14.70 -18.57 -10.30
C TYR A 68 -13.38 -19.32 -10.07
N GLY A 69 -13.20 -19.92 -8.90
CA GLY A 69 -11.99 -20.65 -8.54
C GLY A 69 -10.73 -19.78 -8.41
N ILE A 70 -10.90 -18.45 -8.34
CA ILE A 70 -9.79 -17.50 -8.17
C ILE A 70 -9.75 -17.09 -6.70
N PRO A 71 -8.64 -17.31 -5.96
CA PRO A 71 -8.54 -16.92 -4.56
C PRO A 71 -8.75 -15.43 -4.34
N ILE A 72 -9.52 -15.07 -3.31
CA ILE A 72 -9.69 -13.69 -2.85
C ILE A 72 -9.06 -13.59 -1.47
N VAL A 73 -7.81 -13.11 -1.45
CA VAL A 73 -6.93 -13.21 -0.28
C VAL A 73 -7.38 -12.32 0.86
N ASN A 74 -7.76 -11.08 0.58
CA ASN A 74 -8.23 -10.13 1.59
C ASN A 74 -9.58 -9.51 1.24
N LYS A 75 -10.40 -9.28 2.25
CA LYS A 75 -11.62 -8.49 2.21
C LYS A 75 -11.39 -7.29 3.12
N ARG A 76 -11.59 -6.08 2.61
CA ARG A 76 -11.20 -4.84 3.31
C ARG A 76 -12.31 -3.80 3.27
N ILE A 77 -12.25 -2.88 4.23
CA ILE A 77 -13.03 -1.64 4.21
C ILE A 77 -12.06 -0.47 4.17
N SER A 78 -12.34 0.53 3.36
CA SER A 78 -11.71 1.85 3.43
C SER A 78 -12.77 2.91 3.68
N VAL A 79 -12.47 3.88 4.55
CA VAL A 79 -13.45 4.90 4.91
C VAL A 79 -12.93 6.30 4.59
N THR A 80 -13.85 7.27 4.54
CA THR A 80 -13.50 8.70 4.53
C THR A 80 -12.40 8.98 5.55
N PRO A 81 -11.34 9.75 5.24
CA PRO A 81 -10.32 10.11 6.21
C PRO A 81 -10.94 10.61 7.51
N ILE A 82 -10.65 9.92 8.62
CA ILE A 82 -11.33 10.17 9.91
C ILE A 82 -11.11 11.61 10.39
N ALA A 83 -9.98 12.24 10.06
CA ALA A 83 -9.74 13.64 10.38
C ALA A 83 -10.82 14.56 9.82
N GLU A 84 -11.41 14.27 8.64
CA GLU A 84 -12.45 15.10 8.02
C GLU A 84 -13.74 15.08 8.85
N ILE A 85 -14.17 13.92 9.33
CA ILE A 85 -15.39 13.80 10.14
C ILE A 85 -15.20 14.33 11.56
N CYS A 86 -13.96 14.37 12.04
CA CYS A 86 -13.59 14.86 13.38
C CYS A 86 -13.52 16.40 13.48
N ALA A 87 -13.73 17.14 12.40
CA ALA A 87 -13.70 18.60 12.45
C ALA A 87 -14.73 19.20 13.43
N ALA A 88 -15.84 18.51 13.67
CA ALA A 88 -16.91 18.97 14.57
C ALA A 88 -16.64 18.69 16.06
N THR A 89 -15.80 17.72 16.40
CA THR A 89 -15.52 17.38 17.81
C THR A 89 -14.37 18.18 18.40
N GLN A 90 -14.43 18.43 19.71
CA GLN A 90 -13.33 19.04 20.49
C GLN A 90 -12.42 17.97 21.13
N ALA A 91 -12.72 16.69 20.95
CA ALA A 91 -11.90 15.60 21.51
C ALA A 91 -10.46 15.66 20.98
N THR A 92 -9.52 15.49 21.87
CA THR A 92 -8.08 15.42 21.54
C THR A 92 -7.64 13.98 21.26
N ASP A 93 -8.28 13.00 21.90
CA ASP A 93 -8.08 11.57 21.65
C ASP A 93 -9.18 11.04 20.72
N LEU A 94 -8.77 10.53 19.56
CA LEU A 94 -9.65 9.95 18.55
C LEU A 94 -9.57 8.41 18.50
N SER A 95 -8.85 7.79 19.43
CA SER A 95 -8.75 6.32 19.52
C SER A 95 -10.10 5.63 19.67
N PRO A 96 -11.16 6.20 20.31
CA PRO A 96 -12.47 5.57 20.36
C PRO A 96 -13.06 5.27 18.98
N ILE A 97 -12.77 6.12 17.96
CA ILE A 97 -13.22 5.88 16.59
C ILE A 97 -12.48 4.70 15.98
N ALA A 98 -11.15 4.62 16.15
CA ALA A 98 -10.36 3.49 15.67
C ALA A 98 -10.83 2.17 16.29
N ILE A 99 -11.12 2.16 17.59
CA ILE A 99 -11.67 0.98 18.31
C ILE A 99 -13.04 0.58 17.74
N ALA A 100 -13.89 1.55 17.41
CA ALA A 100 -15.17 1.27 16.78
C ALA A 100 -15.01 0.69 15.36
N MET A 101 -14.05 1.22 14.58
CA MET A 101 -13.70 0.68 13.25
C MET A 101 -13.19 -0.76 13.34
N ASP A 102 -12.31 -1.07 14.30
CA ASP A 102 -11.75 -2.40 14.53
C ASP A 102 -12.85 -3.40 14.90
N LYS A 103 -13.73 -2.99 15.83
CA LYS A 103 -14.87 -3.80 16.23
C LYS A 103 -15.81 -4.09 15.06
N ALA A 104 -16.16 -3.07 14.27
CA ALA A 104 -16.98 -3.23 13.07
C ALA A 104 -16.32 -4.17 12.05
N GLY A 105 -15.02 -3.99 11.80
CA GLY A 105 -14.25 -4.84 10.90
C GLY A 105 -14.25 -6.32 11.33
N LYS A 106 -14.05 -6.57 12.63
CA LYS A 106 -14.12 -7.93 13.20
C LYS A 106 -15.51 -8.55 13.10
N GLU A 107 -16.56 -7.76 13.32
CA GLU A 107 -17.93 -8.24 13.24
C GLU A 107 -18.34 -8.67 11.83
N VAL A 108 -17.95 -7.89 10.81
CA VAL A 108 -18.24 -8.25 9.41
C VAL A 108 -17.21 -9.20 8.80
N GLY A 109 -16.15 -9.54 9.53
CA GLY A 109 -15.15 -10.53 9.14
C GLY A 109 -14.13 -10.05 8.12
N VAL A 110 -13.85 -8.73 8.04
CA VAL A 110 -12.82 -8.20 7.13
C VAL A 110 -11.43 -8.25 7.75
N ASP A 111 -10.42 -8.38 6.90
CA ASP A 111 -9.02 -8.52 7.31
C ASP A 111 -8.42 -7.17 7.74
N PHE A 112 -8.76 -6.07 7.04
CA PHE A 112 -8.23 -4.74 7.34
C PHE A 112 -9.28 -3.64 7.16
N VAL A 113 -9.10 -2.56 7.94
CA VAL A 113 -9.90 -1.33 7.84
C VAL A 113 -8.96 -0.14 7.71
N GLY A 114 -8.97 0.51 6.56
CA GLY A 114 -8.21 1.74 6.28
C GLY A 114 -9.05 2.99 6.48
N GLY A 115 -8.36 4.14 6.57
CA GLY A 115 -9.01 5.45 6.66
C GLY A 115 -8.87 6.14 8.01
N PHE A 116 -8.16 5.57 9.00
CA PHE A 116 -7.70 6.33 10.15
C PHE A 116 -6.59 7.28 9.71
N SER A 117 -6.98 8.31 8.93
CA SER A 117 -6.09 9.06 8.04
C SER A 117 -6.30 10.56 8.13
N ALA A 118 -5.24 11.33 7.77
CA ALA A 118 -5.26 12.78 7.62
C ALA A 118 -4.54 13.22 6.33
N LEU A 119 -5.04 14.28 5.68
CA LEU A 119 -4.49 14.85 4.46
C LEU A 119 -3.92 16.24 4.75
N VAL A 120 -2.64 16.31 5.13
CA VAL A 120 -2.00 17.52 5.68
C VAL A 120 -0.97 18.17 4.75
N HIS A 121 -0.94 17.77 3.47
CA HIS A 121 0.02 18.28 2.48
C HIS A 121 -0.09 19.81 2.23
N LYS A 122 -1.23 20.42 2.52
CA LYS A 122 -1.43 21.89 2.44
C LYS A 122 -1.40 22.60 3.79
N GLY A 123 -1.47 21.85 4.87
CA GLY A 123 -1.53 22.33 6.24
C GLY A 123 -2.37 21.38 7.09
N ALA A 124 -2.22 21.44 8.39
CA ALA A 124 -2.95 20.60 9.34
C ALA A 124 -3.98 21.43 10.11
N SER A 125 -5.23 20.98 10.13
CA SER A 125 -6.26 21.49 11.03
C SER A 125 -6.05 20.97 12.45
N ARG A 126 -6.88 21.44 13.40
CA ARG A 126 -6.91 20.89 14.76
C ARG A 126 -7.25 19.39 14.75
N ALA A 127 -8.24 18.98 13.95
CA ALA A 127 -8.67 17.59 13.85
C ALA A 127 -7.57 16.69 13.25
N ASP A 128 -6.85 17.18 12.22
CA ASP A 128 -5.70 16.46 11.66
C ASP A 128 -4.61 16.26 12.72
N ASN A 129 -4.30 17.29 13.51
CA ASN A 129 -3.30 17.20 14.56
C ASN A 129 -3.69 16.20 15.65
N ASN A 130 -4.96 16.25 16.09
CA ASN A 130 -5.48 15.32 17.11
C ASN A 130 -5.49 13.88 16.58
N LEU A 131 -5.81 13.66 15.28
CA LEU A 131 -5.75 12.34 14.67
C LEU A 131 -4.30 11.83 14.64
N MET A 132 -3.35 12.62 14.15
CA MET A 132 -1.94 12.20 14.10
C MET A 132 -1.43 11.81 15.48
N GLU A 133 -1.75 12.60 16.52
CA GLU A 133 -1.35 12.32 17.91
C GLU A 133 -2.02 11.07 18.49
N SER A 134 -3.21 10.72 18.00
CA SER A 134 -3.93 9.51 18.42
C SER A 134 -3.42 8.23 17.74
N ILE A 135 -2.65 8.30 16.65
CA ILE A 135 -2.23 7.14 15.86
C ILE A 135 -1.51 6.07 16.70
N PRO A 136 -0.50 6.38 17.55
CA PRO A 136 0.20 5.35 18.31
C PRO A 136 -0.74 4.56 19.23
N ALA A 137 -1.60 5.26 19.97
CA ALA A 137 -2.56 4.63 20.88
C ALA A 137 -3.64 3.84 20.10
N ALA A 138 -4.17 4.39 19.02
CA ALA A 138 -5.14 3.74 18.15
C ALA A 138 -4.60 2.43 17.57
N LEU A 139 -3.39 2.43 17.01
CA LEU A 139 -2.79 1.24 16.40
C LEU A 139 -2.34 0.19 17.42
N ALA A 140 -2.02 0.60 18.66
CA ALA A 140 -1.73 -0.33 19.74
C ALA A 140 -3.00 -1.02 20.27
N ALA A 141 -4.15 -0.30 20.29
CA ALA A 141 -5.43 -0.77 20.79
C ALA A 141 -6.23 -1.59 19.76
N THR A 142 -5.83 -1.63 18.49
CA THR A 142 -6.57 -2.27 17.39
C THR A 142 -5.71 -3.29 16.66
N ASP A 143 -6.36 -4.32 16.10
CA ASP A 143 -5.67 -5.35 15.31
C ASP A 143 -5.76 -5.06 13.81
N ASN A 144 -6.94 -4.72 13.29
CA ASN A 144 -7.23 -4.62 11.85
C ASN A 144 -7.18 -3.19 11.30
N VAL A 145 -7.15 -2.16 12.16
CA VAL A 145 -7.14 -0.76 11.71
C VAL A 145 -5.76 -0.34 11.24
N CYS A 146 -5.74 0.31 10.08
CA CYS A 146 -4.56 0.89 9.48
C CYS A 146 -4.70 2.40 9.36
N ALA A 147 -3.57 3.12 9.47
CA ALA A 147 -3.49 4.56 9.42
C ALA A 147 -2.61 5.07 8.29
N SER A 148 -2.92 6.26 7.79
CA SER A 148 -2.04 6.95 6.83
C SER A 148 -2.12 8.46 6.97
N VAL A 149 -1.01 9.14 6.63
CA VAL A 149 -0.95 10.60 6.61
C VAL A 149 -0.29 11.07 5.32
N ASN A 150 -0.99 11.87 4.53
CA ASN A 150 -0.45 12.46 3.31
C ASN A 150 0.19 13.83 3.62
N VAL A 151 1.52 13.88 3.62
CA VAL A 151 2.28 15.08 4.02
C VAL A 151 2.79 15.92 2.84
N GLY A 152 2.70 15.38 1.61
CA GLY A 152 3.22 16.05 0.42
C GLY A 152 2.38 15.84 -0.83
N SER A 153 2.54 16.71 -1.80
CA SER A 153 2.01 16.51 -3.14
C SER A 153 2.77 17.36 -4.16
N THR A 154 2.75 16.94 -5.42
CA THR A 154 3.32 17.69 -6.54
C THR A 154 2.78 19.13 -6.62
N ARG A 155 1.50 19.33 -6.27
CA ARG A 155 0.84 20.65 -6.35
C ARG A 155 1.10 21.55 -5.13
N ALA A 156 1.30 20.97 -3.96
CA ALA A 156 1.42 21.73 -2.71
C ALA A 156 2.85 21.78 -2.16
N GLY A 157 3.75 20.94 -2.64
CA GLY A 157 5.05 20.75 -2.01
C GLY A 157 4.96 19.78 -0.83
N ILE A 158 5.91 19.86 0.08
CA ILE A 158 6.00 18.97 1.25
C ILE A 158 5.78 19.80 2.52
N ASN A 159 4.87 19.36 3.39
CA ASN A 159 4.70 19.90 4.73
C ASN A 159 5.77 19.30 5.65
N MET A 160 6.89 20.02 5.82
CA MET A 160 8.05 19.53 6.58
C MET A 160 7.74 19.36 8.06
N ASP A 161 6.87 20.22 8.63
CA ASP A 161 6.45 20.09 10.03
C ASP A 161 5.67 18.79 10.24
N ALA A 162 4.73 18.48 9.34
CA ALA A 162 3.99 17.22 9.39
C ALA A 162 4.89 16.01 9.15
N ALA A 163 5.83 16.07 8.22
CA ALA A 163 6.79 15.00 7.96
C ALA A 163 7.65 14.71 9.21
N PHE A 164 8.14 15.75 9.88
CA PHE A 164 8.89 15.59 11.13
C PHE A 164 8.05 15.01 12.27
N LYS A 165 6.81 15.51 12.42
CA LYS A 165 5.85 14.98 13.39
C LYS A 165 5.60 13.48 13.14
N MET A 166 5.41 13.08 11.88
CA MET A 166 5.18 11.69 11.52
C MET A 166 6.38 10.78 11.78
N ALA A 167 7.61 11.27 11.63
CA ALA A 167 8.81 10.51 12.00
C ALA A 167 8.79 10.13 13.50
N GLY A 168 8.40 11.08 14.36
CA GLY A 168 8.20 10.82 15.79
C GLY A 168 7.06 9.83 16.07
N ILE A 169 5.95 9.96 15.36
CA ILE A 169 4.77 9.09 15.50
C ILE A 169 5.07 7.65 15.06
N ILE A 170 5.83 7.45 13.97
CA ILE A 170 6.29 6.11 13.54
C ILE A 170 7.06 5.44 14.69
N LYS A 171 8.00 6.15 15.30
CA LYS A 171 8.78 5.61 16.43
C LYS A 171 7.92 5.30 17.63
N GLN A 172 6.97 6.17 17.98
CA GLN A 172 6.01 5.95 19.06
C GLN A 172 5.09 4.75 18.78
N ALA A 173 4.60 4.58 17.55
CA ALA A 173 3.77 3.44 17.17
C ALA A 173 4.55 2.11 17.25
N ALA A 174 5.84 2.12 16.86
CA ALA A 174 6.72 0.97 17.01
C ALA A 174 6.92 0.62 18.50
N GLU A 175 7.25 1.62 19.35
CA GLU A 175 7.43 1.42 20.79
C GLU A 175 6.16 0.90 21.47
N ALA A 176 4.98 1.48 21.13
CA ALA A 176 3.70 1.07 21.70
C ALA A 176 3.30 -0.38 21.34
N THR A 177 3.94 -0.96 20.33
CA THR A 177 3.65 -2.32 19.86
C THR A 177 4.90 -3.22 19.79
N LYS A 178 5.94 -2.89 20.56
CA LYS A 178 7.21 -3.62 20.56
C LYS A 178 7.04 -5.11 20.87
N ASP A 179 6.12 -5.46 21.76
CA ASP A 179 5.82 -6.83 22.14
C ASP A 179 5.06 -7.60 21.04
N LYS A 180 4.55 -6.90 20.02
CA LYS A 180 3.89 -7.43 18.83
C LYS A 180 4.74 -7.18 17.56
N GLN A 181 6.05 -7.33 17.64
CA GLN A 181 6.99 -7.11 16.52
C GLN A 181 6.92 -5.70 15.91
N CYS A 182 6.62 -4.67 16.70
CA CYS A 182 6.49 -3.28 16.24
C CYS A 182 5.45 -3.08 15.13
N ILE A 183 4.44 -3.94 15.04
CA ILE A 183 3.45 -3.98 13.94
C ILE A 183 2.64 -2.68 13.82
N GLY A 184 2.53 -1.88 14.88
CA GLY A 184 1.88 -0.57 14.82
C GLY A 184 2.51 0.33 13.76
N ALA A 185 3.84 0.35 13.65
CA ALA A 185 4.53 1.04 12.57
C ALA A 185 4.28 0.38 11.20
N GLY A 186 4.14 -0.95 11.14
CA GLY A 186 3.77 -1.67 9.91
C GLY A 186 2.34 -1.40 9.43
N LYS A 187 1.45 -0.90 10.31
CA LYS A 187 0.08 -0.48 9.97
C LYS A 187 -0.03 1.02 9.67
N LEU A 188 1.07 1.75 9.60
CA LEU A 188 1.13 3.19 9.38
C LEU A 188 1.93 3.52 8.12
N VAL A 189 1.36 4.37 7.26
CA VAL A 189 2.03 4.85 6.05
C VAL A 189 2.05 6.37 6.01
N VAL A 190 3.18 6.95 5.66
CA VAL A 190 3.31 8.38 5.32
C VAL A 190 3.39 8.51 3.79
N PHE A 191 2.54 9.36 3.21
CA PHE A 191 2.42 9.51 1.77
C PHE A 191 2.86 10.88 1.26
N CYS A 192 3.33 10.88 0.02
CA CYS A 192 3.26 11.99 -0.91
C CYS A 192 2.41 11.59 -2.13
N ASN A 193 1.52 12.47 -2.58
CA ASN A 193 0.56 12.20 -3.66
C ASN A 193 -0.29 10.94 -3.40
N ALA A 194 -0.84 10.79 -2.20
CA ALA A 194 -1.74 9.67 -1.89
C ALA A 194 -2.91 9.59 -2.88
N VAL A 195 -3.21 8.40 -3.36
CA VAL A 195 -4.39 8.14 -4.18
C VAL A 195 -5.60 7.85 -3.30
N GLU A 196 -6.75 8.41 -3.69
CA GLU A 196 -7.96 8.43 -2.87
C GLU A 196 -8.73 7.11 -2.88
N ASP A 197 -8.58 6.31 -3.93
CA ASP A 197 -9.33 5.08 -4.20
C ASP A 197 -8.46 3.82 -4.20
N ASN A 198 -7.40 3.84 -3.42
CA ASN A 198 -6.46 2.73 -3.30
C ASN A 198 -7.09 1.53 -2.59
N PRO A 199 -7.20 0.34 -3.20
CA PRO A 199 -7.72 -0.86 -2.54
C PRO A 199 -6.69 -1.54 -1.63
N PHE A 200 -5.41 -1.18 -1.74
CA PHE A 200 -4.31 -1.86 -1.05
C PHE A 200 -4.01 -1.24 0.31
N MET A 201 -3.76 -2.13 1.28
CA MET A 201 -3.09 -1.97 2.58
C MET A 201 -3.42 -0.72 3.44
N ALA A 202 -2.47 -0.33 4.27
CA ALA A 202 -2.58 0.71 5.29
C ALA A 202 -2.92 2.11 4.75
N GLY A 203 -2.59 2.38 3.47
CA GLY A 203 -2.85 3.66 2.85
C GLY A 203 -4.25 3.86 2.30
N ALA A 204 -5.10 2.82 2.31
CA ALA A 204 -6.43 2.91 1.74
C ALA A 204 -7.32 3.90 2.48
N PHE A 205 -7.98 4.77 1.75
CA PHE A 205 -9.07 5.60 2.26
C PHE A 205 -10.07 5.90 1.14
N HIS A 206 -11.28 6.24 1.51
CA HIS A 206 -12.36 6.58 0.59
C HIS A 206 -12.33 8.09 0.30
N GLY A 207 -12.18 8.44 -0.97
CA GLY A 207 -12.00 9.82 -1.42
C GLY A 207 -13.24 10.70 -1.26
N SER A 208 -13.00 12.00 -1.28
CA SER A 208 -14.06 12.99 -1.04
C SER A 208 -15.01 13.19 -2.22
N GLY A 209 -14.62 12.78 -3.42
CA GLY A 209 -15.43 12.84 -4.65
C GLY A 209 -16.22 11.59 -4.96
N GLU A 210 -16.05 10.54 -4.15
CA GLU A 210 -16.64 9.22 -4.37
C GLU A 210 -18.12 9.14 -3.92
N ALA A 211 -18.82 8.10 -4.44
CA ALA A 211 -20.17 7.77 -4.03
C ALA A 211 -20.22 7.28 -2.57
N ASP A 212 -21.43 7.10 -2.01
CA ASP A 212 -21.61 6.65 -0.62
C ASP A 212 -21.00 5.28 -0.32
N ALA A 213 -20.90 4.43 -1.34
CA ALA A 213 -20.20 3.15 -1.27
C ALA A 213 -19.66 2.77 -2.66
N VAL A 214 -18.42 2.32 -2.70
CA VAL A 214 -17.71 1.93 -3.92
C VAL A 214 -16.93 0.65 -3.66
N VAL A 215 -16.90 -0.30 -4.60
CA VAL A 215 -16.04 -1.48 -4.50
C VAL A 215 -14.83 -1.33 -5.41
N ASN A 216 -13.64 -1.38 -4.82
CA ASN A 216 -12.34 -1.39 -5.49
C ASN A 216 -11.74 -2.80 -5.41
N VAL A 217 -11.09 -3.24 -6.47
CA VAL A 217 -10.49 -4.58 -6.51
C VAL A 217 -9.02 -4.49 -6.85
N GLY A 218 -8.19 -5.20 -6.10
CA GLY A 218 -6.78 -5.36 -6.38
C GLY A 218 -6.49 -6.77 -6.89
N VAL A 219 -5.88 -6.88 -8.07
CA VAL A 219 -5.44 -8.16 -8.64
C VAL A 219 -3.93 -8.22 -8.68
N SER A 220 -3.36 -9.39 -8.37
CA SER A 220 -1.93 -9.60 -8.32
C SER A 220 -1.51 -10.89 -9.03
N GLY A 221 -0.25 -10.97 -9.42
CA GLY A 221 0.31 -12.15 -10.08
C GLY A 221 1.77 -12.00 -10.44
N PRO A 222 2.68 -11.67 -9.48
CA PRO A 222 4.13 -11.70 -9.74
C PRO A 222 4.58 -13.06 -10.23
N GLY A 223 4.06 -14.13 -9.64
CA GLY A 223 4.37 -15.50 -10.03
C GLY A 223 3.99 -15.83 -11.48
N VAL A 224 2.91 -15.25 -12.00
CA VAL A 224 2.53 -15.41 -13.42
C VAL A 224 3.57 -14.77 -14.33
N VAL A 225 3.97 -13.53 -14.03
CA VAL A 225 4.99 -12.81 -14.81
C VAL A 225 6.34 -13.52 -14.71
N ASN A 226 6.75 -13.92 -13.50
CA ASN A 226 8.00 -14.66 -13.26
C ASN A 226 8.05 -15.96 -14.06
N ASN A 227 6.97 -16.74 -14.03
CA ASN A 227 6.88 -17.98 -14.80
C ASN A 227 7.00 -17.77 -16.31
N VAL A 228 6.34 -16.74 -16.85
CA VAL A 228 6.45 -16.41 -18.28
C VAL A 228 7.88 -16.05 -18.65
N LEU A 229 8.56 -15.20 -17.88
CA LEU A 229 9.92 -14.76 -18.19
C LEU A 229 10.94 -15.92 -18.07
N ARG A 230 10.82 -16.78 -17.06
CA ARG A 230 11.70 -17.95 -16.89
C ARG A 230 11.60 -18.97 -18.03
N ASN A 231 10.46 -18.99 -18.74
CA ASN A 231 10.23 -19.87 -19.89
C ASN A 231 10.55 -19.20 -21.23
N MET A 232 10.97 -17.95 -21.26
CA MET A 232 11.42 -17.29 -22.49
C MET A 232 12.81 -17.79 -22.92
N PRO A 233 13.14 -17.68 -24.23
CA PRO A 233 14.51 -17.92 -24.71
C PRO A 233 15.51 -17.04 -23.97
N LYS A 234 16.65 -17.59 -23.62
CA LYS A 234 17.71 -16.87 -22.86
C LYS A 234 18.31 -15.69 -23.63
N ASP A 235 18.20 -15.68 -24.93
CA ASP A 235 18.65 -14.66 -25.87
C ASP A 235 17.54 -13.69 -26.25
N ALA A 236 16.37 -13.73 -25.60
CA ALA A 236 15.29 -12.80 -25.81
C ALA A 236 15.74 -11.36 -25.50
N ASP A 237 15.47 -10.46 -26.43
CA ASP A 237 15.79 -9.04 -26.25
C ASP A 237 14.82 -8.32 -25.31
N MET A 238 15.19 -7.13 -24.85
CA MET A 238 14.37 -6.34 -23.92
C MET A 238 13.01 -5.97 -24.50
N THR A 239 12.87 -5.84 -25.81
CA THR A 239 11.60 -5.55 -26.48
C THR A 239 10.66 -6.75 -26.35
N SER A 240 11.16 -7.93 -26.63
CA SER A 240 10.42 -9.19 -26.50
C SER A 240 9.98 -9.45 -25.05
N ILE A 241 10.85 -9.18 -24.09
CA ILE A 241 10.56 -9.26 -22.64
C ILE A 241 9.44 -8.29 -22.26
N ALA A 242 9.53 -7.03 -22.66
CA ALA A 242 8.51 -6.02 -22.36
C ALA A 242 7.14 -6.38 -22.99
N VAL A 243 7.12 -6.94 -24.22
CA VAL A 243 5.90 -7.42 -24.88
C VAL A 243 5.28 -8.58 -24.11
N ALA A 244 6.10 -9.54 -23.64
CA ALA A 244 5.63 -10.67 -22.85
C ALA A 244 5.02 -10.23 -21.51
N ILE A 245 5.66 -9.30 -20.79
CA ILE A 245 5.14 -8.72 -19.55
C ILE A 245 3.80 -8.02 -19.81
N LYS A 246 3.72 -7.18 -20.85
CA LYS A 246 2.50 -6.46 -21.20
C LYS A 246 1.34 -7.42 -21.51
N ALA A 247 1.59 -8.48 -22.28
CA ALA A 247 0.58 -9.47 -22.62
C ALA A 247 0.09 -10.24 -21.39
N THR A 248 1.00 -10.58 -20.47
CA THR A 248 0.68 -11.24 -19.20
C THR A 248 -0.15 -10.34 -18.30
N ALA A 249 0.26 -9.08 -18.13
CA ALA A 249 -0.46 -8.07 -17.36
C ALA A 249 -1.90 -7.84 -17.89
N PHE A 250 -2.08 -7.85 -19.21
CA PHE A 250 -3.41 -7.79 -19.82
C PHE A 250 -4.30 -8.97 -19.39
N LYS A 251 -3.78 -10.19 -19.37
CA LYS A 251 -4.53 -11.40 -18.97
C LYS A 251 -4.91 -11.35 -17.49
N ILE A 252 -3.95 -11.00 -16.61
CA ILE A 252 -4.17 -10.82 -15.17
C ILE A 252 -5.28 -9.79 -14.93
N THR A 253 -5.19 -8.64 -15.59
CA THR A 253 -6.17 -7.55 -15.45
C THR A 253 -7.58 -7.97 -15.88
N ARG A 254 -7.72 -8.79 -16.92
CA ARG A 254 -9.02 -9.30 -17.34
C ARG A 254 -9.71 -10.16 -16.28
N ALA A 255 -8.96 -10.97 -15.57
CA ALA A 255 -9.50 -11.74 -14.44
C ALA A 255 -9.97 -10.80 -13.31
N GLY A 256 -9.18 -9.79 -12.97
CA GLY A 256 -9.57 -8.76 -12.00
C GLY A 256 -10.80 -7.95 -12.43
N GLU A 257 -10.91 -7.59 -13.70
CA GLU A 257 -12.07 -6.86 -14.23
C GLU A 257 -13.38 -7.67 -14.13
N LEU A 258 -13.34 -8.97 -14.40
CA LEU A 258 -14.47 -9.86 -14.21
C LEU A 258 -14.92 -9.87 -12.74
N MET A 259 -13.98 -10.06 -11.81
CA MET A 259 -14.26 -10.09 -10.38
C MET A 259 -14.78 -8.76 -9.86
N SER A 260 -14.24 -7.65 -10.35
CA SER A 260 -14.68 -6.29 -9.98
C SER A 260 -16.14 -6.02 -10.39
N ARG A 261 -16.51 -6.39 -11.62
CA ARG A 261 -17.89 -6.25 -12.11
C ARG A 261 -18.87 -7.10 -11.33
N GLU A 262 -18.53 -8.35 -11.07
CA GLU A 262 -19.38 -9.26 -10.31
C GLU A 262 -19.53 -8.84 -8.85
N ALA A 263 -18.45 -8.38 -8.20
CA ALA A 263 -18.51 -7.84 -6.85
C ALA A 263 -19.45 -6.62 -6.77
N SER A 264 -19.29 -5.65 -7.68
CA SER A 264 -20.15 -4.46 -7.78
C SER A 264 -21.62 -4.84 -7.96
N ARG A 265 -21.91 -5.74 -8.89
CA ARG A 265 -23.28 -6.19 -9.18
C ARG A 265 -23.94 -6.87 -7.98
N ARG A 266 -23.21 -7.75 -7.28
CA ARG A 266 -23.76 -8.52 -6.14
C ARG A 266 -23.91 -7.68 -4.88
N LEU A 267 -22.97 -6.78 -4.64
CA LEU A 267 -23.04 -5.85 -3.50
C LEU A 267 -24.03 -4.71 -3.74
N GLY A 268 -24.42 -4.46 -5.01
CA GLY A 268 -25.32 -3.34 -5.35
C GLY A 268 -24.68 -1.97 -5.14
N VAL A 269 -23.35 -1.87 -5.25
CA VAL A 269 -22.58 -0.62 -5.09
C VAL A 269 -21.85 -0.27 -6.38
N GLN A 270 -21.46 1.00 -6.51
CA GLN A 270 -20.71 1.45 -7.68
C GLN A 270 -19.38 0.68 -7.81
N LYS A 271 -19.04 0.30 -9.06
CA LYS A 271 -17.71 -0.21 -9.40
C LYS A 271 -16.72 0.95 -9.37
N GLY A 272 -15.70 0.85 -8.56
CA GLY A 272 -14.58 1.78 -8.52
C GLY A 272 -13.43 1.33 -9.41
N ILE A 273 -12.22 1.47 -8.92
CA ILE A 273 -11.01 1.14 -9.66
C ILE A 273 -10.66 -0.35 -9.59
N LEU A 274 -9.93 -0.77 -10.60
CA LEU A 274 -9.18 -2.01 -10.63
C LEU A 274 -7.70 -1.69 -10.50
N ASP A 275 -7.09 -2.13 -9.44
CA ASP A 275 -5.66 -1.97 -9.21
C ASP A 275 -4.93 -3.25 -9.67
N LEU A 276 -4.10 -3.11 -10.69
CA LEU A 276 -3.17 -4.15 -11.12
C LEU A 276 -1.81 -3.89 -10.50
N SER A 277 -1.57 -4.48 -9.36
CA SER A 277 -0.29 -4.38 -8.68
C SER A 277 0.38 -5.74 -8.60
N LEU A 278 1.62 -5.83 -9.08
CA LEU A 278 2.47 -6.97 -8.79
C LEU A 278 2.91 -6.87 -7.33
N ALA A 279 2.00 -7.26 -6.43
CA ALA A 279 2.21 -7.30 -5.00
C ALA A 279 2.66 -8.71 -4.61
N PRO A 280 3.94 -8.90 -4.24
CA PRO A 280 4.49 -10.22 -3.94
C PRO A 280 3.92 -10.82 -2.67
N THR A 281 4.20 -12.09 -2.46
CA THR A 281 4.03 -12.78 -1.19
C THR A 281 5.37 -13.43 -0.77
N PRO A 282 5.51 -13.86 0.49
CA PRO A 282 6.69 -14.61 0.92
C PRO A 282 6.83 -15.99 0.26
N ALA A 283 5.86 -16.41 -0.55
CA ALA A 283 5.91 -17.68 -1.27
C ALA A 283 7.00 -17.66 -2.36
N GLU A 284 7.72 -18.78 -2.49
CA GLU A 284 8.72 -18.94 -3.54
C GLU A 284 8.07 -18.82 -4.94
N GLY A 285 8.70 -18.07 -5.82
CA GLY A 285 8.20 -17.81 -7.18
C GLY A 285 7.24 -16.64 -7.31
N ASP A 286 6.66 -16.12 -6.22
CA ASP A 286 5.75 -14.98 -6.21
C ASP A 286 6.48 -13.68 -5.75
N SER A 287 7.56 -13.33 -6.46
CA SER A 287 8.51 -12.29 -6.07
C SER A 287 8.78 -11.32 -7.22
N VAL A 288 8.71 -10.02 -6.94
CA VAL A 288 9.14 -8.97 -7.88
C VAL A 288 10.65 -8.96 -8.05
N ALA A 289 11.41 -9.21 -6.99
CA ALA A 289 12.85 -9.35 -7.11
C ALA A 289 13.24 -10.47 -8.07
N GLU A 290 12.59 -11.63 -7.99
CA GLU A 290 12.83 -12.75 -8.90
C GLU A 290 12.43 -12.43 -10.35
N ILE A 291 11.42 -11.60 -10.58
CA ILE A 291 11.10 -11.08 -11.92
C ILE A 291 12.27 -10.27 -12.46
N LEU A 292 12.84 -9.37 -11.66
CA LEU A 292 13.99 -8.55 -12.06
C LEU A 292 15.23 -9.42 -12.37
N GLU A 293 15.45 -10.45 -11.58
CA GLU A 293 16.52 -11.44 -11.80
C GLU A 293 16.24 -12.26 -13.07
N ALA A 294 15.00 -12.64 -13.36
CA ALA A 294 14.61 -13.32 -14.60
C ALA A 294 14.78 -12.42 -15.85
N ILE A 295 14.65 -11.10 -15.71
CA ILE A 295 15.00 -10.13 -16.78
C ILE A 295 16.51 -10.13 -17.08
N GLY A 296 17.33 -10.57 -16.14
CA GLY A 296 18.80 -10.69 -16.32
C GLY A 296 19.62 -9.85 -15.36
N VAL A 297 19.02 -9.25 -14.34
CA VAL A 297 19.77 -8.64 -13.22
C VAL A 297 20.40 -9.77 -12.40
N GLY A 298 21.68 -9.65 -12.08
CA GLY A 298 22.41 -10.72 -11.38
C GLY A 298 21.83 -11.02 -9.99
N GLN A 299 21.54 -9.96 -9.23
CA GLN A 299 20.78 -10.01 -7.97
C GLN A 299 20.03 -8.70 -7.80
N CYS A 300 18.81 -8.76 -7.28
CA CYS A 300 18.04 -7.56 -6.97
C CYS A 300 18.84 -6.65 -6.03
N GLY A 301 18.86 -5.33 -6.34
CA GLY A 301 19.70 -4.35 -5.66
C GLY A 301 20.99 -4.04 -6.40
N GLY A 302 21.51 -4.93 -7.25
CA GLY A 302 22.69 -4.71 -8.08
C GLY A 302 22.46 -3.68 -9.21
N PRO A 303 23.55 -3.30 -9.93
CA PRO A 303 23.43 -2.44 -11.11
C PRO A 303 22.46 -3.00 -12.14
N GLY A 304 21.61 -2.15 -12.75
CA GLY A 304 20.57 -2.55 -13.68
C GLY A 304 19.19 -2.75 -13.05
N THR A 305 19.08 -3.00 -11.74
CA THR A 305 17.79 -3.25 -11.05
C THR A 305 16.77 -2.12 -11.28
N THR A 306 17.18 -0.86 -11.13
CA THR A 306 16.27 0.29 -11.33
C THR A 306 15.77 0.38 -12.78
N ALA A 307 16.64 0.10 -13.77
CA ALA A 307 16.25 0.10 -15.18
C ALA A 307 15.28 -1.04 -15.51
N ALA A 308 15.55 -2.25 -15.04
CA ALA A 308 14.65 -3.40 -15.19
C ALA A 308 13.29 -3.15 -14.52
N LEU A 309 13.27 -2.54 -13.31
CA LEU A 309 12.04 -2.17 -12.61
C LEU A 309 11.25 -1.10 -13.38
N ALA A 310 11.91 -0.10 -13.97
CA ALA A 310 11.25 0.91 -14.79
C ALA A 310 10.52 0.27 -15.98
N MET A 311 11.18 -0.65 -16.70
CA MET A 311 10.57 -1.39 -17.80
C MET A 311 9.40 -2.28 -17.32
N LEU A 312 9.59 -3.01 -16.23
CA LEU A 312 8.55 -3.85 -15.63
C LEU A 312 7.31 -3.03 -15.29
N ASN A 313 7.49 -1.94 -14.54
CA ASN A 313 6.40 -1.08 -14.10
C ASN A 313 5.61 -0.48 -15.28
N ASP A 314 6.30 0.01 -16.30
CA ASP A 314 5.70 0.57 -17.52
C ASP A 314 4.93 -0.50 -18.32
N ALA A 315 5.53 -1.66 -18.54
CA ALA A 315 4.91 -2.76 -19.29
C ALA A 315 3.65 -3.29 -18.58
N VAL A 316 3.67 -3.41 -17.25
CA VAL A 316 2.50 -3.79 -16.43
C VAL A 316 1.37 -2.78 -16.60
N LYS A 317 1.65 -1.48 -16.45
CA LYS A 317 0.65 -0.43 -16.62
C LYS A 317 0.04 -0.43 -18.03
N LYS A 318 0.87 -0.57 -19.06
CA LYS A 318 0.41 -0.66 -20.45
C LYS A 318 -0.51 -1.86 -20.71
N GLY A 319 -0.20 -3.00 -20.11
CA GLY A 319 -1.06 -4.20 -20.18
C GLY A 319 -2.39 -3.98 -19.46
N GLY A 320 -2.35 -3.38 -18.27
CA GLY A 320 -3.53 -3.09 -17.48
C GLY A 320 -4.55 -2.20 -18.20
N VAL A 321 -4.12 -1.03 -18.67
CA VAL A 321 -5.01 -0.07 -19.35
C VAL A 321 -5.62 -0.59 -20.66
N MET A 322 -5.02 -1.61 -21.26
CA MET A 322 -5.61 -2.30 -22.44
C MET A 322 -6.75 -3.25 -22.07
N ALA A 323 -6.82 -3.70 -20.82
CA ALA A 323 -7.79 -4.70 -20.37
C ALA A 323 -8.97 -4.11 -19.61
N SER A 324 -8.82 -2.95 -18.98
CA SER A 324 -9.86 -2.26 -18.22
C SER A 324 -9.74 -0.74 -18.38
N SER A 325 -10.89 -0.07 -18.48
CA SER A 325 -10.97 1.40 -18.47
C SER A 325 -10.94 2.00 -17.06
N SER A 326 -10.92 1.16 -16.03
CA SER A 326 -10.98 1.58 -14.61
C SER A 326 -9.68 1.25 -13.87
N VAL A 327 -8.56 1.11 -14.58
CA VAL A 327 -7.26 0.89 -13.93
C VAL A 327 -6.85 2.15 -13.15
N GLY A 328 -6.49 1.96 -11.89
CA GLY A 328 -6.14 3.06 -10.98
C GLY A 328 -5.36 2.59 -9.77
N GLY A 329 -5.47 3.32 -8.67
CA GLY A 329 -4.80 3.01 -7.42
C GLY A 329 -3.28 3.08 -7.51
N LEU A 330 -2.63 2.06 -6.99
CA LEU A 330 -1.17 1.91 -6.96
C LEU A 330 -0.64 0.97 -8.06
N SER A 331 -1.41 0.78 -9.15
CA SER A 331 -1.08 -0.14 -10.25
C SER A 331 0.38 -0.09 -10.68
N GLY A 332 1.01 -1.25 -10.80
CA GLY A 332 2.40 -1.41 -11.21
C GLY A 332 3.16 -2.45 -10.39
N ALA A 333 4.45 -2.23 -10.18
CA ALA A 333 5.30 -3.15 -9.43
C ALA A 333 5.55 -2.64 -8.01
N PHE A 334 5.17 -3.43 -7.00
CA PHE A 334 5.48 -3.20 -5.59
C PHE A 334 6.86 -3.76 -5.24
N ILE A 335 7.51 -3.14 -4.27
CA ILE A 335 8.83 -3.56 -3.77
C ILE A 335 8.87 -3.64 -2.23
N PRO A 336 7.90 -4.27 -1.56
CA PRO A 336 7.96 -4.45 -0.11
C PRO A 336 9.07 -5.40 0.25
N VAL A 337 9.85 -5.08 1.31
CA VAL A 337 10.98 -5.95 1.67
C VAL A 337 10.51 -7.21 2.39
N SER A 338 9.56 -7.10 3.35
CA SER A 338 9.15 -8.27 4.14
C SER A 338 8.23 -9.25 3.42
N GLU A 339 7.52 -8.78 2.40
CA GLU A 339 6.50 -9.55 1.70
C GLU A 339 7.04 -10.25 0.43
N ASP A 340 8.33 -10.08 0.11
CA ASP A 340 8.97 -10.60 -1.12
C ASP A 340 10.19 -11.44 -0.77
N ALA A 341 10.13 -12.74 -1.03
CA ALA A 341 11.22 -13.67 -0.71
C ALA A 341 12.55 -13.27 -1.36
N GLY A 342 12.52 -12.73 -2.58
CA GLY A 342 13.71 -12.24 -3.27
C GLY A 342 14.27 -10.93 -2.69
N MET A 343 13.39 -9.99 -2.31
CA MET A 343 13.81 -8.75 -1.62
C MET A 343 14.43 -9.06 -0.26
N ILE A 344 13.82 -9.97 0.51
CA ILE A 344 14.39 -10.44 1.78
C ILE A 344 15.82 -10.95 1.56
N ARG A 345 16.01 -11.90 0.63
CA ARG A 345 17.34 -12.46 0.33
C ARG A 345 18.33 -11.38 -0.12
N ALA A 346 17.89 -10.43 -0.94
CA ALA A 346 18.73 -9.35 -1.41
C ALA A 346 19.15 -8.38 -0.29
N ALA A 347 18.26 -8.11 0.67
CA ALA A 347 18.56 -7.31 1.85
C ALA A 347 19.51 -8.04 2.81
N GLU A 348 19.28 -9.32 3.09
CA GLU A 348 20.14 -10.14 3.96
C GLU A 348 21.55 -10.30 3.39
N SER A 349 21.70 -10.43 2.08
CA SER A 349 23.02 -10.50 1.42
C SER A 349 23.74 -9.15 1.33
N GLY A 350 23.06 -8.04 1.64
CA GLY A 350 23.58 -6.68 1.49
C GLY A 350 23.62 -6.16 0.05
N ALA A 351 23.07 -6.91 -0.93
CA ALA A 351 22.93 -6.46 -2.31
C ALA A 351 21.89 -5.32 -2.43
N LEU A 352 20.81 -5.41 -1.64
CA LEU A 352 19.77 -4.40 -1.56
C LEU A 352 19.98 -3.57 -0.29
N ARG A 353 20.19 -2.27 -0.46
CA ARG A 353 20.35 -1.28 0.61
C ARG A 353 19.23 -0.24 0.53
N LEU A 354 19.04 0.53 1.60
CA LEU A 354 17.99 1.55 1.69
C LEU A 354 18.12 2.59 0.58
N GLU A 355 19.32 3.10 0.33
CA GLU A 355 19.60 4.09 -0.73
C GLU A 355 19.31 3.52 -2.13
N LYS A 356 19.47 2.21 -2.31
CA LYS A 356 19.10 1.55 -3.56
C LYS A 356 17.58 1.41 -3.69
N LEU A 357 16.88 1.12 -2.60
CA LEU A 357 15.42 1.12 -2.57
C LEU A 357 14.87 2.51 -2.89
N GLU A 358 15.41 3.58 -2.31
CA GLU A 358 15.02 4.97 -2.64
C GLU A 358 15.19 5.25 -4.15
N ALA A 359 16.32 4.86 -4.75
CA ALA A 359 16.48 4.97 -6.20
C ALA A 359 15.46 4.15 -6.99
N MET A 360 15.06 2.98 -6.50
CA MET A 360 14.04 2.14 -7.13
C MET A 360 12.64 2.76 -6.99
N THR A 361 12.37 3.49 -5.91
CA THR A 361 11.08 4.16 -5.71
C THR A 361 10.80 5.27 -6.72
N CYS A 362 11.82 5.80 -7.38
CA CYS A 362 11.63 6.71 -8.51
C CYS A 362 10.80 6.08 -9.65
N VAL A 363 10.84 4.75 -9.80
CA VAL A 363 10.27 4.02 -10.93
C VAL A 363 9.31 2.89 -10.54
N CYS A 364 9.16 2.58 -9.26
CA CYS A 364 8.14 1.63 -8.77
C CYS A 364 6.75 2.29 -8.68
N SER A 365 5.75 1.54 -8.25
CA SER A 365 4.38 2.05 -8.14
C SER A 365 4.05 2.67 -6.77
N VAL A 366 4.78 2.35 -5.71
CA VAL A 366 4.40 2.74 -4.34
C VAL A 366 5.46 3.60 -3.64
N GLY A 367 6.61 3.05 -3.29
CA GLY A 367 7.61 3.70 -2.44
C GLY A 367 8.33 2.69 -1.55
N LEU A 368 8.89 3.15 -0.44
CA LEU A 368 9.47 2.31 0.61
C LEU A 368 8.36 1.58 1.37
N ASP A 369 8.41 0.27 1.37
CA ASP A 369 7.34 -0.52 1.92
C ASP A 369 7.86 -1.68 2.80
N MET A 370 7.32 -1.79 4.02
CA MET A 370 7.68 -2.82 5.00
C MET A 370 9.19 -2.93 5.26
N ILE A 371 9.82 -1.81 5.53
CA ILE A 371 11.27 -1.72 5.77
C ILE A 371 11.53 -1.70 7.29
N ALA A 372 12.14 -2.76 7.81
CA ALA A 372 12.62 -2.76 9.19
C ALA A 372 13.97 -2.04 9.28
N ILE A 373 14.09 -1.13 10.24
CA ILE A 373 15.29 -0.35 10.54
C ILE A 373 15.67 -0.51 12.02
N PRO A 374 16.90 -0.23 12.45
CA PRO A 374 17.29 -0.30 13.86
C PRO A 374 16.37 0.52 14.76
N GLY A 375 15.98 -0.03 15.91
CA GLY A 375 15.05 0.62 16.82
C GLY A 375 15.57 1.92 17.45
N ASP A 376 16.89 2.11 17.49
CA ASP A 376 17.56 3.32 17.95
C ASP A 376 17.75 4.39 16.87
N THR A 377 17.35 4.13 15.62
CA THR A 377 17.37 5.14 14.54
C THR A 377 16.72 6.44 15.00
N SER A 378 17.40 7.56 14.82
CA SER A 378 16.92 8.87 15.29
C SER A 378 15.67 9.33 14.53
N VAL A 379 14.88 10.20 15.17
CA VAL A 379 13.70 10.82 14.53
C VAL A 379 14.13 11.64 13.32
N GLU A 380 15.28 12.31 13.39
CA GLU A 380 15.87 13.09 12.31
C GLU A 380 16.23 12.24 11.09
N ALA A 381 16.73 11.02 11.29
CA ALA A 381 17.03 10.10 10.21
C ALA A 381 15.73 9.58 9.54
N ILE A 382 14.74 9.18 10.34
CA ILE A 382 13.42 8.78 9.82
C ILE A 382 12.77 9.94 9.05
N PHE A 383 12.85 11.16 9.57
CA PHE A 383 12.38 12.35 8.86
C PHE A 383 13.09 12.56 7.53
N GLY A 384 14.42 12.39 7.50
CA GLY A 384 15.21 12.51 6.26
C GLY A 384 14.69 11.56 5.18
N ILE A 385 14.48 10.28 5.52
CA ILE A 385 13.92 9.27 4.61
C ILE A 385 12.52 9.66 4.12
N ILE A 386 11.65 10.15 5.02
CA ILE A 386 10.31 10.64 4.62
C ILE A 386 10.42 11.82 3.65
N ALA A 387 11.33 12.76 3.92
CA ALA A 387 11.52 13.94 3.08
C ALA A 387 12.06 13.58 1.69
N ASP A 388 13.01 12.63 1.60
CA ASP A 388 13.58 12.14 0.35
C ASP A 388 12.53 11.42 -0.50
N GLU A 389 11.75 10.53 0.09
CA GLU A 389 10.64 9.85 -0.60
C GLU A 389 9.55 10.83 -1.06
N CYS A 390 9.21 11.80 -0.23
CA CYS A 390 8.29 12.86 -0.64
C CYS A 390 8.84 13.70 -1.79
N ALA A 391 10.13 14.01 -1.80
CA ALA A 391 10.77 14.72 -2.90
C ALA A 391 10.75 13.91 -4.20
N ILE A 392 11.02 12.61 -4.13
CA ILE A 392 10.91 11.68 -5.27
C ILE A 392 9.48 11.69 -5.81
N GLY A 393 8.48 11.54 -4.94
CA GLY A 393 7.07 11.54 -5.33
C GLY A 393 6.63 12.88 -5.94
N MET A 394 7.01 13.98 -5.31
CA MET A 394 6.67 15.33 -5.73
C MET A 394 7.24 15.67 -7.12
N ILE A 395 8.53 15.40 -7.36
CA ILE A 395 9.20 15.73 -8.61
C ILE A 395 8.72 14.83 -9.76
N ASN A 396 8.52 13.55 -9.51
CA ASN A 396 8.09 12.59 -10.52
C ASN A 396 6.57 12.54 -10.74
N ASN A 397 5.79 13.35 -10.00
CA ASN A 397 4.33 13.35 -10.04
C ASN A 397 3.75 11.93 -9.88
N LYS A 398 4.26 11.20 -8.91
CA LYS A 398 3.81 9.84 -8.56
C LYS A 398 3.55 9.73 -7.07
N THR A 399 2.75 8.75 -6.67
CA THR A 399 2.63 8.38 -5.26
C THR A 399 3.94 7.79 -4.76
N THR A 400 4.40 8.28 -3.61
CA THR A 400 5.41 7.60 -2.80
C THR A 400 4.86 7.38 -1.40
N ALA A 401 5.18 6.23 -0.85
CA ALA A 401 4.80 5.79 0.48
C ALA A 401 6.06 5.54 1.31
N VAL A 402 5.98 5.77 2.61
CA VAL A 402 7.01 5.40 3.58
C VAL A 402 6.36 4.57 4.67
N ARG A 403 6.65 3.27 4.69
CA ARG A 403 6.26 2.32 5.74
C ARG A 403 7.53 1.75 6.36
N LEU A 404 8.08 2.52 7.31
CA LEU A 404 9.27 2.16 8.06
C LEU A 404 8.87 1.58 9.42
N ILE A 405 9.59 0.55 9.85
CA ILE A 405 9.34 -0.16 11.10
C ILE A 405 10.61 -0.12 11.97
N PRO A 406 10.74 0.87 12.85
CA PRO A 406 11.80 0.86 13.85
C PRO A 406 11.70 -0.39 14.72
N ALA A 407 12.66 -1.29 14.60
CA ALA A 407 12.69 -2.58 15.27
C ALA A 407 13.21 -2.41 16.70
N ILE A 408 12.34 -2.03 17.63
CA ILE A 408 12.71 -1.69 19.01
C ILE A 408 13.47 -2.83 19.67
N GLY A 409 14.66 -2.51 20.21
CA GLY A 409 15.57 -3.48 20.84
C GLY A 409 16.35 -4.38 19.89
N LYS A 410 16.22 -4.19 18.58
CA LYS A 410 16.90 -4.98 17.54
C LYS A 410 17.91 -4.13 16.76
N LYS A 411 18.88 -4.81 16.13
CA LYS A 411 19.99 -4.23 15.37
C LYS A 411 20.03 -4.79 13.96
N VAL A 412 20.87 -4.20 13.13
CA VAL A 412 21.16 -4.70 11.78
C VAL A 412 21.53 -6.19 11.83
N GLY A 413 20.90 -6.99 10.97
CA GLY A 413 21.04 -8.44 10.93
C GLY A 413 20.00 -9.23 11.75
N ASP A 414 19.27 -8.57 12.67
CA ASP A 414 18.09 -9.14 13.30
C ASP A 414 16.90 -9.12 12.33
N LYS A 415 15.77 -9.68 12.74
CA LYS A 415 14.53 -9.66 11.94
C LYS A 415 13.29 -9.38 12.78
N LEU A 416 12.27 -8.82 12.15
CA LEU A 416 10.89 -8.78 12.64
C LEU A 416 10.08 -9.82 11.88
N ASP A 417 9.37 -10.68 12.59
CA ASP A 417 8.53 -11.72 11.99
C ASP A 417 7.05 -11.37 12.21
N PHE A 418 6.36 -11.06 11.13
CA PHE A 418 4.93 -10.70 11.15
C PHE A 418 4.04 -11.91 10.83
N GLY A 419 4.61 -12.94 10.23
CA GLY A 419 3.87 -14.12 9.76
C GLY A 419 2.95 -13.87 8.58
N GLY A 420 2.33 -14.95 8.08
CA GLY A 420 1.34 -14.89 6.99
C GLY A 420 1.83 -14.17 5.75
N LEU A 421 0.99 -13.31 5.18
CA LEU A 421 1.32 -12.54 3.97
C LEU A 421 2.35 -11.42 4.19
N LEU A 422 2.50 -10.96 5.42
CA LEU A 422 3.46 -9.89 5.73
C LEU A 422 4.90 -10.42 5.86
N GLY A 423 5.08 -11.74 6.01
CA GLY A 423 6.37 -12.41 6.07
C GLY A 423 7.26 -11.94 7.21
N TYR A 424 8.54 -11.74 6.91
CA TYR A 424 9.49 -11.17 7.87
C TYR A 424 10.39 -10.10 7.22
N ALA A 425 10.76 -9.09 7.99
CA ALA A 425 11.64 -8.02 7.56
C ALA A 425 13.02 -8.17 8.21
N PRO A 426 14.12 -8.32 7.44
CA PRO A 426 15.46 -8.15 7.97
C PRO A 426 15.66 -6.68 8.37
N VAL A 427 16.31 -6.42 9.50
CA VAL A 427 16.64 -5.07 9.94
C VAL A 427 17.79 -4.54 9.08
N MET A 428 17.48 -3.56 8.23
CA MET A 428 18.41 -2.98 7.26
C MET A 428 19.21 -1.84 7.88
N PRO A 429 20.48 -1.63 7.49
CA PRO A 429 21.26 -0.49 7.94
C PRO A 429 20.67 0.83 7.44
N VAL A 430 20.72 1.85 8.28
CA VAL A 430 20.38 3.25 7.95
C VAL A 430 21.65 4.08 8.05
N ASN A 431 21.82 5.07 7.17
CA ASN A 431 22.92 6.00 7.23
C ASN A 431 22.83 6.84 8.53
N GLU A 432 23.92 6.87 9.28
CA GLU A 432 23.98 7.52 10.61
C GLU A 432 24.12 9.05 10.54
N TYR A 433 24.42 9.61 9.36
CA TYR A 433 24.64 11.06 9.17
C TYR A 433 23.31 11.81 8.98
N ALA A 434 22.46 11.78 10.00
CA ALA A 434 21.19 12.52 9.98
C ALA A 434 21.43 14.03 10.06
N GLY A 435 20.71 14.77 9.21
CA GLY A 435 20.79 16.23 9.16
C GLY A 435 19.93 16.91 10.23
N THR A 436 20.40 17.00 11.49
CA THR A 436 19.64 17.63 12.57
C THR A 436 19.15 19.03 12.24
N VAL A 437 20.01 19.88 11.65
CA VAL A 437 19.62 21.23 11.24
C VAL A 437 18.55 21.19 10.15
N PHE A 438 18.65 20.28 9.19
CA PHE A 438 17.66 20.12 8.14
C PHE A 438 16.31 19.69 8.71
N ALA A 439 16.31 18.73 9.62
CA ALA A 439 15.09 18.20 10.25
C ALA A 439 14.31 19.27 11.03
N HIS A 440 15.00 20.19 11.67
CA HIS A 440 14.38 21.24 12.49
C HIS A 440 14.12 22.56 11.76
N ARG A 441 14.31 22.64 10.43
CA ARG A 441 13.98 23.88 9.68
C ARG A 441 12.49 24.12 9.61
N GLY A 442 11.67 23.07 9.57
CA GLY A 442 10.22 23.19 9.51
C GLY A 442 9.68 23.84 8.25
N GLY A 443 8.42 24.27 8.31
CA GLY A 443 7.74 24.99 7.24
C GLY A 443 7.37 24.09 6.06
N ARG A 444 7.53 24.61 4.85
CA ARG A 444 7.15 23.92 3.61
C ARG A 444 8.30 23.91 2.61
N MET A 445 8.60 22.75 2.05
CA MET A 445 9.34 22.68 0.80
C MET A 445 8.39 23.05 -0.35
N PRO A 446 8.68 24.09 -1.14
CA PRO A 446 7.78 24.56 -2.19
C PRO A 446 7.49 23.49 -3.25
N ALA A 447 6.32 23.58 -3.87
CA ALA A 447 5.98 22.76 -5.02
C ALA A 447 6.97 23.02 -6.18
N PRO A 448 7.33 21.98 -6.95
CA PRO A 448 8.23 22.12 -8.08
C PRO A 448 7.55 22.93 -9.21
N LEU A 449 8.37 23.50 -10.09
CA LEU A 449 7.88 24.30 -11.22
C LEU A 449 6.92 23.54 -12.12
N ASN A 450 7.04 22.22 -12.18
CA ASN A 450 6.14 21.34 -12.94
C ASN A 450 4.68 21.38 -12.46
N SER A 451 4.42 21.75 -11.20
CA SER A 451 3.07 21.85 -10.67
C SER A 451 2.25 23.02 -11.27
N LEU A 452 2.91 23.94 -11.95
CA LEU A 452 2.27 25.08 -12.61
C LEU A 452 1.77 24.76 -14.03
N LYS A 453 1.95 23.54 -14.50
CA LYS A 453 1.42 23.07 -15.79
C LYS A 453 -0.03 22.63 -15.63
N ASN A 454 -0.92 23.58 -15.49
CA ASN A 454 -2.37 23.29 -15.47
C ASN A 454 -3.01 23.81 -16.76
#